data_508c3ce3e1b7ec47ab73f6c7029e4ea5
#
_entry.id   508c3ce3e1b7ec47ab73f6c7029e4ea5
#
_cell.length_a   1.000
_cell.length_b   1.000
_cell.length_c   1.000
_cell.angle_alpha   90.00
_cell.angle_beta   90.00
_cell.angle_gamma   90.00
#
_symmetry.space_group_name_H-M   'P 1'
#
loop_
_entity.id
_entity.type
_entity.pdbx_description
1 polymer ?
#
loop_
_entity_poly.entity_id
_entity_poly.type
_entity_poly.pdbx_seq_one_letter_code
_entity_poly.pdbx_strand_id
1 'polypeptide(L)'
;SFAWRKSQQKIPGFGFTTTPYWFSVEIKYEDIIQNNLLLEVGTSLLDNIDIYFVSNGSVIDSYHVGDHYPFSDRPVLHRNFLIPLSIDPGERVQVYLRVKTTTALQLPLRLWTEDAFYTEDASKIYAHGLFYGIMLVVMLFSLFFYFSIRERQYIYYALYVFFHTAYQAAAHGVTFQYLWPDGIWWNEKSIAVFSGAAIVFSSQFAIEFLSLRASKQKLYVFLNTVAAASALTVVATLVVPYSITIQMIIPLALLMVAGCFVSGITRWREGDKPAQLYTMAWATFLFGIALLTLNRIDLIPRNMLTENAMQVGSSIEVMLLLIAMSQRISLEIRERFRIQEKALAEHQNTNVILESRVQRRTTELASKNKQLEAISIKLAKYLSPQIYQQIFQGKWDVHLETRRKKLTIFFSDIKDFTEITDSMEPEALTELLNSYLNEMAEVALQFGGTVDKFIGDAVMVFFGDPESKGHKQDALDCVMMAMEMRKRMAKLREKWMSDGIIEPLHIRIGINTGYCTVGNFGSDNRLDYTIVGGQVNLASRLESFAEIDNILISFSTYALVKDQVTCIQMGDVKAKGFEKSIRTYKVVDTVENLDRQSKLSAAPTV
;
A
#
# COMPACT_ATOMS: atom_id res chain seq x y z
N SER A 1 -18.29 37.07 -40.41
CA SER A 1 -18.95 35.74 -40.30
C SER A 1 -17.85 34.67 -40.20
N PHE A 2 -17.73 34.04 -39.05
CA PHE A 2 -16.84 32.89 -38.88
C PHE A 2 -17.46 31.69 -39.58
N ALA A 3 -16.68 31.02 -40.46
CA ALA A 3 -17.11 29.77 -41.11
C ALA A 3 -16.87 28.61 -40.13
N TRP A 4 -17.94 28.13 -39.49
CA TRP A 4 -17.91 26.96 -38.67
C TRP A 4 -17.61 25.70 -39.51
N ARG A 5 -16.71 24.84 -39.02
CA ARG A 5 -16.43 23.53 -39.62
C ARG A 5 -16.87 22.46 -38.67
N LYS A 6 -17.65 21.47 -39.17
CA LYS A 6 -18.01 20.30 -38.38
C LYS A 6 -16.77 19.48 -38.05
N SER A 7 -16.57 19.17 -36.79
CA SER A 7 -15.48 18.28 -36.38
C SER A 7 -15.70 16.88 -36.94
N GLN A 8 -14.66 16.31 -37.54
CA GLN A 8 -14.65 14.91 -37.95
C GLN A 8 -14.18 13.98 -36.83
N GLN A 9 -13.54 14.54 -35.79
CA GLN A 9 -13.04 13.82 -34.63
C GLN A 9 -14.05 13.92 -33.49
N LYS A 10 -14.21 12.83 -32.76
CA LYS A 10 -15.05 12.78 -31.56
C LYS A 10 -14.56 13.76 -30.48
N ILE A 11 -13.24 13.91 -30.36
CA ILE A 11 -12.57 14.92 -29.52
C ILE A 11 -11.72 15.80 -30.41
N PRO A 12 -12.08 17.09 -30.61
CA PRO A 12 -11.27 18.02 -31.37
C PRO A 12 -9.89 18.22 -30.71
N GLY A 13 -8.83 18.06 -31.51
CA GLY A 13 -7.46 18.27 -31.06
C GLY A 13 -6.67 19.05 -32.10
N PHE A 14 -5.93 20.08 -31.67
CA PHE A 14 -5.15 20.97 -32.53
C PHE A 14 -3.65 21.04 -32.15
N GLY A 15 -3.20 20.15 -31.24
CA GLY A 15 -1.82 20.11 -30.78
C GLY A 15 -1.42 21.36 -30.00
N PHE A 16 -0.13 21.70 -30.00
CA PHE A 16 0.37 22.91 -29.34
C PHE A 16 0.07 24.14 -30.21
N THR A 17 -0.72 25.08 -29.68
CA THR A 17 -1.11 26.30 -30.34
C THR A 17 -1.34 27.41 -29.33
N THR A 18 -0.97 28.64 -29.69
CA THR A 18 -1.26 29.84 -28.87
C THR A 18 -2.48 30.61 -29.40
N THR A 19 -3.02 30.19 -30.57
CA THR A 19 -4.19 30.83 -31.18
C THR A 19 -5.45 30.36 -30.45
N PRO A 20 -6.37 31.28 -30.08
CA PRO A 20 -7.64 30.91 -29.52
C PRO A 20 -8.53 30.17 -30.55
N TYR A 21 -9.12 29.09 -30.12
CA TYR A 21 -10.09 28.33 -30.92
C TYR A 21 -11.48 28.48 -30.34
N TRP A 22 -12.47 28.58 -31.23
CA TRP A 22 -13.85 28.60 -30.87
C TRP A 22 -14.51 27.26 -31.23
N PHE A 23 -15.26 26.74 -30.29
CA PHE A 23 -16.06 25.52 -30.46
C PHE A 23 -17.53 25.88 -30.22
N SER A 24 -18.40 25.16 -30.92
CA SER A 24 -19.84 25.31 -30.74
C SER A 24 -20.49 23.92 -30.71
N VAL A 25 -21.31 23.68 -29.71
CA VAL A 25 -22.09 22.46 -29.57
C VAL A 25 -23.52 22.81 -29.18
N GLU A 26 -24.48 22.16 -29.83
CA GLU A 26 -25.89 22.28 -29.48
C GLU A 26 -26.25 21.16 -28.50
N ILE A 27 -26.83 21.50 -27.37
CA ILE A 27 -27.37 20.57 -26.38
C ILE A 27 -28.89 20.66 -26.46
N LYS A 28 -29.55 19.53 -26.72
CA LYS A 28 -30.99 19.35 -26.64
C LYS A 28 -31.28 18.36 -25.54
N TYR A 29 -32.02 18.77 -24.54
CA TYR A 29 -32.39 17.92 -23.43
C TYR A 29 -33.85 17.49 -23.53
N GLU A 30 -34.08 16.17 -23.57
CA GLU A 30 -35.41 15.59 -23.78
C GLU A 30 -35.98 14.89 -22.53
N ASP A 31 -35.16 14.68 -21.50
CA ASP A 31 -35.57 13.99 -20.29
C ASP A 31 -36.36 14.91 -19.34
N ILE A 32 -37.40 14.37 -18.71
CA ILE A 32 -38.33 15.15 -17.87
C ILE A 32 -37.93 15.15 -16.39
N ILE A 33 -36.96 14.30 -15.99
CA ILE A 33 -36.75 13.93 -14.58
C ILE A 33 -35.65 14.75 -13.90
N GLN A 34 -34.63 15.23 -14.62
CA GLN A 34 -33.47 15.92 -14.02
C GLN A 34 -33.11 17.18 -14.78
N ASN A 35 -33.26 18.35 -14.14
CA ASN A 35 -32.92 19.64 -14.75
C ASN A 35 -31.45 20.05 -14.53
N ASN A 36 -30.73 19.41 -13.62
CA ASN A 36 -29.36 19.75 -13.27
C ASN A 36 -28.38 18.82 -14.00
N LEU A 37 -27.65 19.40 -14.93
CA LEU A 37 -26.61 18.72 -15.70
C LEU A 37 -25.23 19.30 -15.36
N LEU A 38 -24.21 18.53 -15.58
CA LEU A 38 -22.80 18.94 -15.48
C LEU A 38 -22.15 18.82 -16.86
N LEU A 39 -21.71 19.94 -17.40
CA LEU A 39 -20.83 19.92 -18.58
C LEU A 39 -19.37 19.76 -18.10
N GLU A 40 -18.79 18.61 -18.40
CA GLU A 40 -17.39 18.32 -18.10
C GLU A 40 -16.49 18.65 -19.29
N VAL A 41 -15.46 19.47 -19.05
CA VAL A 41 -14.27 19.51 -19.88
C VAL A 41 -13.24 18.55 -19.25
N GLY A 42 -13.12 17.35 -19.82
CA GLY A 42 -12.40 16.22 -19.23
C GLY A 42 -10.87 16.32 -19.32
N THR A 43 -10.33 17.51 -19.04
CA THR A 43 -8.88 17.78 -18.94
C THR A 43 -8.64 18.86 -17.91
N SER A 44 -7.53 18.79 -17.19
CA SER A 44 -7.17 19.76 -16.13
C SER A 44 -6.14 20.80 -16.57
N LEU A 45 -5.68 20.74 -17.84
CA LEU A 45 -4.48 21.46 -18.32
C LEU A 45 -4.77 22.54 -19.37
N LEU A 46 -5.95 23.10 -19.40
CA LEU A 46 -6.28 24.20 -20.30
C LEU A 46 -6.19 25.53 -19.56
N ASP A 47 -5.40 26.46 -20.11
CA ASP A 47 -5.05 27.72 -19.46
C ASP A 47 -6.29 28.63 -19.26
N ASN A 48 -7.06 28.87 -20.35
CA ASN A 48 -8.22 29.76 -20.31
C ASN A 48 -9.35 29.17 -21.18
N ILE A 49 -10.51 29.01 -20.60
CA ILE A 49 -11.74 28.55 -21.25
C ILE A 49 -12.87 29.53 -20.91
N ASP A 50 -13.32 30.25 -21.92
CA ASP A 50 -14.52 31.08 -21.79
C ASP A 50 -15.71 30.27 -22.36
N ILE A 51 -16.75 30.06 -21.56
CA ILE A 51 -17.92 29.25 -21.90
C ILE A 51 -19.15 30.16 -21.87
N TYR A 52 -19.91 30.14 -22.95
CA TYR A 52 -21.15 30.91 -23.08
C TYR A 52 -22.29 29.97 -23.41
N PHE A 53 -23.33 30.03 -22.63
CA PHE A 53 -24.59 29.33 -22.87
C PHE A 53 -25.58 30.31 -23.51
N VAL A 54 -26.09 29.98 -24.68
CA VAL A 54 -26.99 30.82 -25.45
C VAL A 54 -28.28 30.07 -25.69
N SER A 55 -29.39 30.64 -25.25
CA SER A 55 -30.76 30.19 -25.57
C SER A 55 -31.51 31.32 -26.22
N ASN A 56 -32.25 31.04 -27.28
CA ASN A 56 -33.05 32.01 -28.04
C ASN A 56 -32.29 33.27 -28.49
N GLY A 57 -30.97 33.10 -28.81
CA GLY A 57 -30.10 34.18 -29.29
C GLY A 57 -29.55 35.12 -28.22
N SER A 58 -29.82 34.88 -26.95
CA SER A 58 -29.28 35.63 -25.82
C SER A 58 -28.38 34.75 -24.95
N VAL A 59 -27.31 35.33 -24.39
CA VAL A 59 -26.45 34.63 -23.41
C VAL A 59 -27.22 34.51 -22.12
N ILE A 60 -27.49 33.28 -21.69
CA ILE A 60 -28.19 32.98 -20.44
C ILE A 60 -27.24 32.82 -19.27
N ASP A 61 -26.01 32.32 -19.52
CA ASP A 61 -24.98 32.20 -18.51
C ASP A 61 -23.59 32.18 -19.15
N SER A 62 -22.54 32.50 -18.37
CA SER A 62 -21.14 32.47 -18.84
C SER A 62 -20.17 32.16 -17.71
N TYR A 63 -19.16 31.37 -18.04
CA TYR A 63 -18.12 30.96 -17.10
C TYR A 63 -16.74 31.21 -17.69
N HIS A 64 -15.80 31.62 -16.82
CA HIS A 64 -14.41 31.77 -17.15
C HIS A 64 -13.63 30.82 -16.26
N VAL A 65 -13.07 29.78 -16.84
CA VAL A 65 -12.34 28.71 -16.11
C VAL A 65 -11.02 28.40 -16.81
N GLY A 66 -10.13 27.74 -16.10
CA GLY A 66 -8.82 27.34 -16.60
C GLY A 66 -7.85 27.09 -15.46
N ASP A 67 -6.67 26.60 -15.77
CA ASP A 67 -5.61 26.39 -14.77
C ASP A 67 -4.75 27.65 -14.55
N HIS A 68 -5.02 28.73 -15.30
CA HIS A 68 -4.51 30.08 -15.05
C HIS A 68 -5.36 30.90 -14.08
N TYR A 69 -6.41 30.29 -13.50
CA TYR A 69 -7.21 30.88 -12.43
C TYR A 69 -7.01 30.06 -11.15
N PRO A 70 -7.17 30.69 -9.95
CA PRO A 70 -7.16 29.95 -8.68
C PRO A 70 -8.14 28.78 -8.69
N PHE A 71 -7.77 27.69 -8.03
CA PHE A 71 -8.65 26.51 -7.99
C PHE A 71 -10.00 26.82 -7.32
N SER A 72 -10.01 27.75 -6.37
CA SER A 72 -11.22 28.25 -5.68
C SER A 72 -12.25 28.90 -6.59
N ASP A 73 -11.84 29.43 -7.75
CA ASP A 73 -12.72 30.15 -8.66
C ASP A 73 -13.52 29.21 -9.57
N ARG A 74 -13.30 27.91 -9.45
CA ARG A 74 -14.05 26.90 -10.22
C ARG A 74 -15.50 26.82 -9.73
N PRO A 75 -16.48 26.78 -10.63
CA PRO A 75 -17.90 26.65 -10.26
C PRO A 75 -18.18 25.38 -9.42
N VAL A 76 -17.47 24.28 -9.73
CA VAL A 76 -17.43 23.05 -8.95
C VAL A 76 -15.98 22.74 -8.63
N LEU A 77 -15.66 22.53 -7.35
CA LEU A 77 -14.30 22.24 -6.88
C LEU A 77 -13.87 20.82 -7.27
N HIS A 78 -13.47 20.66 -8.51
CA HIS A 78 -13.05 19.38 -9.07
C HIS A 78 -11.82 19.57 -9.97
N ARG A 79 -10.99 18.49 -10.09
CA ARG A 79 -9.75 18.48 -10.92
C ARG A 79 -10.00 18.78 -12.41
N ASN A 80 -11.13 18.30 -12.97
CA ASN A 80 -11.62 18.70 -14.29
C ASN A 80 -12.51 19.95 -14.17
N PHE A 81 -12.72 20.64 -15.28
CA PHE A 81 -13.62 21.78 -15.28
C PHE A 81 -15.06 21.28 -15.42
N LEU A 82 -15.83 21.45 -14.36
CA LEU A 82 -17.25 21.10 -14.27
C LEU A 82 -18.08 22.37 -14.23
N ILE A 83 -18.97 22.50 -15.18
CA ILE A 83 -19.86 23.66 -15.32
C ILE A 83 -21.26 23.18 -15.07
N PRO A 84 -21.93 23.69 -14.02
CA PRO A 84 -23.32 23.38 -13.79
C PRO A 84 -24.19 24.00 -14.89
N LEU A 85 -25.14 23.25 -15.36
CA LEU A 85 -26.03 23.64 -16.44
C LEU A 85 -27.44 23.19 -16.12
N SER A 86 -28.34 24.17 -15.96
CA SER A 86 -29.76 23.91 -15.78
C SER A 86 -30.48 24.16 -17.10
N ILE A 87 -31.10 23.14 -17.66
CA ILE A 87 -31.83 23.20 -18.94
C ILE A 87 -33.25 22.68 -18.71
N ASP A 88 -34.24 23.40 -19.17
CA ASP A 88 -35.61 22.91 -19.12
C ASP A 88 -35.88 21.84 -20.17
N PRO A 89 -36.76 20.87 -19.90
CA PRO A 89 -37.09 19.81 -20.84
C PRO A 89 -37.60 20.38 -22.17
N GLY A 90 -36.98 19.94 -23.29
CA GLY A 90 -37.31 20.42 -24.64
C GLY A 90 -36.56 21.68 -25.07
N GLU A 91 -35.84 22.34 -24.16
CA GLU A 91 -35.02 23.50 -24.50
C GLU A 91 -33.79 23.12 -25.30
N ARG A 92 -33.36 24.04 -26.17
CA ARG A 92 -32.10 23.94 -26.92
C ARG A 92 -31.15 25.03 -26.45
N VAL A 93 -30.00 24.62 -25.98
CA VAL A 93 -28.93 25.53 -25.56
C VAL A 93 -27.74 25.35 -26.50
N GLN A 94 -27.33 26.48 -27.10
CA GLN A 94 -26.11 26.51 -27.88
C GLN A 94 -24.95 26.89 -26.96
N VAL A 95 -23.97 26.02 -26.83
CA VAL A 95 -22.75 26.25 -26.02
C VAL A 95 -21.63 26.70 -26.93
N TYR A 96 -21.08 27.88 -26.63
CA TYR A 96 -19.85 28.37 -27.29
C TYR A 96 -18.72 28.33 -26.29
N LEU A 97 -17.60 27.71 -26.72
CA LEU A 97 -16.39 27.65 -25.92
C LEU A 97 -15.23 28.33 -26.69
N ARG A 98 -14.62 29.30 -26.05
CA ARG A 98 -13.35 29.89 -26.54
C ARG A 98 -12.21 29.33 -25.68
N VAL A 99 -11.32 28.59 -26.30
CA VAL A 99 -10.19 27.96 -25.61
C VAL A 99 -8.88 28.58 -26.10
N LYS A 100 -8.10 29.09 -25.16
CA LYS A 100 -6.74 29.57 -25.40
C LYS A 100 -5.81 28.87 -24.43
N THR A 101 -4.82 28.13 -24.92
CA THR A 101 -3.90 27.36 -24.09
C THR A 101 -2.49 27.34 -24.67
N THR A 102 -1.51 27.21 -23.81
CA THR A 102 -0.10 26.97 -24.16
C THR A 102 0.24 25.47 -24.18
N THR A 103 -0.68 24.65 -23.69
CA THR A 103 -0.59 23.19 -23.72
C THR A 103 -1.15 22.62 -25.03
N ALA A 104 -1.11 21.30 -25.21
CA ALA A 104 -1.74 20.66 -26.36
C ALA A 104 -3.28 20.75 -26.24
N LEU A 105 -3.89 21.48 -27.17
CA LEU A 105 -5.32 21.70 -27.19
C LEU A 105 -6.04 20.41 -27.56
N GLN A 106 -6.72 19.80 -26.60
CA GLN A 106 -7.71 18.74 -26.75
C GLN A 106 -8.94 19.11 -25.91
N LEU A 107 -10.14 18.98 -26.49
CA LEU A 107 -11.37 19.39 -25.84
C LEU A 107 -12.34 18.21 -25.70
N PRO A 108 -12.13 17.29 -24.74
CA PRO A 108 -13.08 16.21 -24.45
C PRO A 108 -14.27 16.79 -23.67
N LEU A 109 -15.41 16.92 -24.32
CA LEU A 109 -16.66 17.37 -23.70
C LEU A 109 -17.55 16.16 -23.39
N ARG A 110 -18.09 16.14 -22.18
CA ARG A 110 -19.08 15.16 -21.73
C ARG A 110 -20.19 15.88 -20.98
N LEU A 111 -21.41 15.43 -21.20
CA LEU A 111 -22.57 15.91 -20.46
C LEU A 111 -23.01 14.81 -19.50
N TRP A 112 -23.18 15.16 -18.25
CA TRP A 112 -23.50 14.24 -17.17
C TRP A 112 -24.75 14.67 -16.40
N THR A 113 -25.46 13.70 -15.84
CA THR A 113 -26.27 13.93 -14.65
C THR A 113 -25.36 13.90 -13.42
N GLU A 114 -25.72 14.62 -12.37
CA GLU A 114 -24.88 14.67 -11.14
C GLU A 114 -24.59 13.28 -10.59
N ASP A 115 -25.59 12.42 -10.47
CA ASP A 115 -25.44 11.06 -9.93
C ASP A 115 -24.52 10.20 -10.79
N ALA A 116 -24.65 10.28 -12.13
CA ALA A 116 -23.82 9.53 -13.04
C ALA A 116 -22.35 10.01 -12.99
N PHE A 117 -22.14 11.32 -12.88
CA PHE A 117 -20.80 11.89 -12.74
C PHE A 117 -20.12 11.40 -11.47
N TYR A 118 -20.77 11.55 -10.31
CA TYR A 118 -20.15 11.15 -9.04
C TYR A 118 -19.90 9.64 -8.96
N THR A 119 -20.76 8.83 -9.56
CA THR A 119 -20.55 7.36 -9.64
C THR A 119 -19.32 7.02 -10.48
N GLU A 120 -19.18 7.64 -11.65
CA GLU A 120 -18.03 7.43 -12.54
C GLU A 120 -16.75 8.00 -11.93
N ASP A 121 -16.80 9.19 -11.33
CA ASP A 121 -15.63 9.84 -10.72
C ASP A 121 -15.14 9.09 -9.47
N ALA A 122 -16.05 8.52 -8.67
CA ALA A 122 -15.68 7.65 -7.56
C ALA A 122 -14.80 6.47 -8.04
N SER A 123 -15.16 5.83 -9.16
CA SER A 123 -14.37 4.75 -9.75
C SER A 123 -12.97 5.21 -10.18
N LYS A 124 -12.88 6.42 -10.75
CA LYS A 124 -11.60 7.04 -11.12
C LYS A 124 -10.74 7.38 -9.90
N ILE A 125 -11.36 7.89 -8.84
CA ILE A 125 -10.69 8.18 -7.56
C ILE A 125 -10.09 6.90 -6.96
N TYR A 126 -10.83 5.78 -6.95
CA TYR A 126 -10.32 4.50 -6.47
C TYR A 126 -9.14 3.99 -7.31
N ALA A 127 -9.23 4.10 -8.65
CA ALA A 127 -8.12 3.71 -9.54
C ALA A 127 -6.86 4.55 -9.31
N HIS A 128 -7.01 5.87 -9.21
CA HIS A 128 -5.92 6.78 -8.89
C HIS A 128 -5.35 6.51 -7.49
N GLY A 129 -6.21 6.28 -6.49
CA GLY A 129 -5.79 5.94 -5.13
C GLY A 129 -4.96 4.65 -5.08
N LEU A 130 -5.39 3.62 -5.82
CA LEU A 130 -4.63 2.38 -5.96
C LEU A 130 -3.27 2.62 -6.61
N PHE A 131 -3.25 3.38 -7.71
CA PHE A 131 -2.01 3.75 -8.40
C PHE A 131 -1.03 4.47 -7.47
N TYR A 132 -1.48 5.54 -6.79
CA TYR A 132 -0.62 6.29 -5.86
C TYR A 132 -0.19 5.45 -4.66
N GLY A 133 -1.05 4.55 -4.19
CA GLY A 133 -0.72 3.60 -3.13
C GLY A 133 0.40 2.65 -3.53
N ILE A 134 0.34 2.07 -4.73
CA ILE A 134 1.41 1.21 -5.29
C ILE A 134 2.72 2.00 -5.38
N MET A 135 2.68 3.20 -5.98
CA MET A 135 3.87 4.04 -6.14
C MET A 135 4.51 4.40 -4.79
N LEU A 136 3.68 4.75 -3.80
CA LEU A 136 4.15 5.08 -2.45
C LEU A 136 4.84 3.88 -1.79
N VAL A 137 4.22 2.70 -1.85
CA VAL A 137 4.79 1.47 -1.29
C VAL A 137 6.13 1.15 -1.95
N VAL A 138 6.21 1.19 -3.29
CA VAL A 138 7.45 0.92 -4.03
C VAL A 138 8.54 1.92 -3.67
N MET A 139 8.19 3.21 -3.56
CA MET A 139 9.13 4.26 -3.16
C MET A 139 9.67 4.00 -1.74
N LEU A 140 8.79 3.70 -0.78
CA LEU A 140 9.18 3.41 0.62
C LEU A 140 10.06 2.18 0.72
N PHE A 141 9.73 1.10 -0.01
CA PHE A 141 10.60 -0.08 -0.09
C PHE A 141 11.97 0.25 -0.68
N SER A 142 12.02 1.07 -1.72
CA SER A 142 13.28 1.46 -2.35
C SER A 142 14.15 2.29 -1.40
N LEU A 143 13.55 3.21 -0.65
CA LEU A 143 14.23 3.97 0.41
C LEU A 143 14.71 3.06 1.54
N PHE A 144 13.89 2.11 1.97
CA PHE A 144 14.30 1.13 2.97
C PHE A 144 15.54 0.33 2.51
N PHE A 145 15.56 -0.15 1.26
CA PHE A 145 16.73 -0.83 0.70
C PHE A 145 17.93 0.10 0.58
N TYR A 146 17.74 1.36 0.22
CA TYR A 146 18.83 2.33 0.20
C TYR A 146 19.48 2.50 1.57
N PHE A 147 18.70 2.68 2.62
CA PHE A 147 19.23 2.81 3.98
C PHE A 147 19.87 1.53 4.50
N SER A 148 19.37 0.36 4.09
CA SER A 148 19.89 -0.95 4.49
C SER A 148 21.16 -1.33 3.75
N ILE A 149 21.23 -1.11 2.44
CA ILE A 149 22.30 -1.60 1.55
C ILE A 149 23.24 -0.48 1.14
N ARG A 150 22.78 0.77 1.13
CA ARG A 150 23.49 2.00 0.74
C ARG A 150 23.99 2.01 -0.72
N GLU A 151 23.37 1.30 -1.62
CA GLU A 151 23.66 1.35 -3.04
C GLU A 151 22.85 2.43 -3.74
N ARG A 152 23.51 3.19 -4.64
CA ARG A 152 22.94 4.36 -5.32
C ARG A 152 21.74 4.04 -6.21
N GLN A 153 21.68 2.84 -6.78
CA GLN A 153 20.56 2.43 -7.63
C GLN A 153 19.20 2.57 -6.92
N TYR A 154 19.11 2.29 -5.60
CA TYR A 154 17.87 2.37 -4.84
C TYR A 154 17.37 3.79 -4.66
N ILE A 155 18.27 4.74 -4.38
CA ILE A 155 17.85 6.14 -4.24
C ILE A 155 17.47 6.73 -5.60
N TYR A 156 18.17 6.40 -6.69
CA TYR A 156 17.78 6.85 -8.03
C TYR A 156 16.43 6.29 -8.44
N TYR A 157 16.15 5.03 -8.10
CA TYR A 157 14.86 4.42 -8.36
C TYR A 157 13.74 5.05 -7.53
N ALA A 158 13.95 5.28 -6.23
CA ALA A 158 12.99 5.96 -5.37
C ALA A 158 12.65 7.36 -5.88
N LEU A 159 13.67 8.13 -6.30
CA LEU A 159 13.49 9.46 -6.88
C LEU A 159 12.79 9.42 -8.24
N TYR A 160 13.10 8.43 -9.08
CA TYR A 160 12.35 8.20 -10.33
C TYR A 160 10.87 7.97 -10.06
N VAL A 161 10.53 7.03 -9.16
CA VAL A 161 9.15 6.72 -8.81
C VAL A 161 8.45 7.96 -8.22
N PHE A 162 9.11 8.70 -7.33
CA PHE A 162 8.59 9.94 -6.77
C PHE A 162 8.26 10.98 -7.84
N PHE A 163 9.22 11.33 -8.71
CA PHE A 163 9.03 12.36 -9.71
C PHE A 163 8.06 11.93 -10.81
N HIS A 164 8.05 10.63 -11.17
CA HIS A 164 7.06 10.09 -12.10
C HIS A 164 5.64 10.18 -11.53
N THR A 165 5.48 9.83 -10.25
CA THR A 165 4.19 9.95 -9.54
C THR A 165 3.74 11.40 -9.42
N ALA A 166 4.66 12.30 -9.07
CA ALA A 166 4.38 13.74 -8.99
C ALA A 166 3.99 14.32 -10.36
N TYR A 167 4.67 13.89 -11.43
CA TYR A 167 4.30 14.24 -12.81
C TYR A 167 2.87 13.78 -13.13
N GLN A 168 2.52 12.53 -12.83
CA GLN A 168 1.18 11.99 -13.06
C GLN A 168 0.12 12.73 -12.25
N ALA A 169 0.41 13.04 -10.99
CA ALA A 169 -0.50 13.79 -10.12
C ALA A 169 -0.73 15.23 -10.64
N ALA A 170 0.32 15.88 -11.14
CA ALA A 170 0.24 17.20 -11.75
C ALA A 170 -0.56 17.16 -13.07
N ALA A 171 -0.27 16.18 -13.93
CA ALA A 171 -0.95 16.02 -15.21
C ALA A 171 -2.45 15.72 -15.06
N HIS A 172 -2.87 15.10 -13.94
CA HIS A 172 -4.27 14.86 -13.62
C HIS A 172 -4.92 15.97 -12.77
N GLY A 173 -4.21 17.07 -12.49
CA GLY A 173 -4.72 18.21 -11.72
C GLY A 173 -4.87 17.94 -10.21
N VAL A 174 -4.42 16.78 -9.71
CA VAL A 174 -4.53 16.40 -8.28
C VAL A 174 -3.67 17.31 -7.41
N THR A 175 -2.46 17.64 -7.87
CA THR A 175 -1.55 18.51 -7.12
C THR A 175 -2.07 19.95 -7.06
N PHE A 176 -2.68 20.44 -8.13
CA PHE A 176 -3.30 21.76 -8.14
C PHE A 176 -4.48 21.84 -7.18
N GLN A 177 -5.28 20.77 -7.13
CA GLN A 177 -6.44 20.70 -6.22
C GLN A 177 -6.05 20.68 -4.74
N TYR A 178 -5.00 19.94 -4.37
CA TYR A 178 -4.73 19.63 -2.95
C TYR A 178 -3.46 20.22 -2.38
N LEU A 179 -2.42 20.47 -3.22
CA LEU A 179 -1.11 20.89 -2.73
C LEU A 179 -0.84 22.38 -2.92
N TRP A 180 -1.28 22.96 -4.05
CA TRP A 180 -1.04 24.38 -4.36
C TRP A 180 -2.19 25.03 -5.14
N PRO A 181 -3.43 25.08 -4.58
CA PRO A 181 -4.62 25.58 -5.27
C PRO A 181 -4.48 27.03 -5.77
N ASP A 182 -3.66 27.82 -5.10
CA ASP A 182 -3.40 29.23 -5.46
C ASP A 182 -2.05 29.40 -6.20
N GLY A 183 -1.29 28.33 -6.35
CA GLY A 183 0.06 28.36 -6.92
C GLY A 183 0.07 28.25 -8.44
N ILE A 184 -0.60 29.14 -9.17
CA ILE A 184 -0.77 29.11 -10.63
C ILE A 184 0.59 29.01 -11.35
N TRP A 185 1.54 29.90 -11.00
CA TRP A 185 2.88 29.90 -11.59
C TRP A 185 3.59 28.55 -11.43
N TRP A 186 3.50 27.94 -10.22
CA TRP A 186 4.11 26.63 -9.98
C TRP A 186 3.35 25.50 -10.67
N ASN A 187 2.03 25.58 -10.73
CA ASN A 187 1.21 24.61 -11.44
C ASN A 187 1.64 24.46 -12.90
N GLU A 188 1.81 25.59 -13.60
CA GLU A 188 2.28 25.65 -14.98
C GLU A 188 3.67 24.99 -15.15
N LYS A 189 4.60 25.22 -14.21
CA LYS A 189 5.99 24.72 -14.28
C LYS A 189 6.15 23.26 -13.80
N SER A 190 5.33 22.84 -12.87
CA SER A 190 5.48 21.57 -12.12
C SER A 190 5.56 20.34 -13.01
N ILE A 191 4.74 20.26 -14.06
CA ILE A 191 4.70 19.15 -15.02
C ILE A 191 6.06 19.00 -15.71
N ALA A 192 6.62 20.09 -16.19
CA ALA A 192 7.91 20.09 -16.88
C ALA A 192 9.06 19.75 -15.91
N VAL A 193 9.03 20.30 -14.70
CA VAL A 193 10.02 19.99 -13.66
C VAL A 193 9.98 18.52 -13.26
N PHE A 194 8.80 17.98 -12.96
CA PHE A 194 8.68 16.60 -12.50
C PHE A 194 8.99 15.60 -13.61
N SER A 195 8.51 15.82 -14.83
CA SER A 195 8.83 14.93 -15.96
C SER A 195 10.32 14.96 -16.30
N GLY A 196 10.93 16.15 -16.31
CA GLY A 196 12.36 16.28 -16.53
C GLY A 196 13.21 15.62 -15.44
N ALA A 197 12.83 15.78 -14.17
CA ALA A 197 13.49 15.10 -13.05
C ALA A 197 13.34 13.57 -13.14
N ALA A 198 12.15 13.07 -13.53
CA ALA A 198 11.93 11.65 -13.77
C ALA A 198 12.88 11.08 -14.85
N ILE A 199 13.12 11.84 -15.95
CA ILE A 199 14.09 11.45 -17.00
C ILE A 199 15.50 11.35 -16.43
N VAL A 200 15.91 12.31 -15.60
CA VAL A 200 17.25 12.31 -14.97
C VAL A 200 17.41 11.04 -14.12
N PHE A 201 16.50 10.82 -13.19
CA PHE A 201 16.66 9.74 -12.22
C PHE A 201 16.45 8.35 -12.83
N SER A 202 15.55 8.19 -13.81
CA SER A 202 15.43 6.92 -14.56
C SER A 202 16.67 6.59 -15.37
N SER A 203 17.30 7.60 -15.99
CA SER A 203 18.58 7.42 -16.72
C SER A 203 19.70 7.02 -15.75
N GLN A 204 19.83 7.68 -14.59
CA GLN A 204 20.83 7.32 -13.58
C GLN A 204 20.57 5.95 -12.98
N PHE A 205 19.30 5.59 -12.75
CA PHE A 205 18.92 4.25 -12.33
C PHE A 205 19.34 3.19 -13.36
N ALA A 206 19.04 3.40 -14.64
CA ALA A 206 19.44 2.49 -15.72
C ALA A 206 20.95 2.30 -15.80
N ILE A 207 21.71 3.37 -15.68
CA ILE A 207 23.19 3.36 -15.71
C ILE A 207 23.75 2.50 -14.57
N GLU A 208 23.27 2.72 -13.35
CA GLU A 208 23.75 1.99 -12.17
C GLU A 208 23.24 0.55 -12.14
N PHE A 209 21.93 0.35 -12.35
CA PHE A 209 21.32 -0.97 -12.34
C PHE A 209 21.91 -1.91 -13.38
N LEU A 210 22.12 -1.46 -14.62
CA LEU A 210 22.70 -2.27 -15.69
C LEU A 210 24.24 -2.21 -15.72
N SER A 211 24.87 -1.49 -14.80
CA SER A 211 26.33 -1.30 -14.74
C SER A 211 26.93 -0.84 -16.07
N LEU A 212 26.26 0.12 -16.74
CA LEU A 212 26.61 0.55 -18.10
C LEU A 212 27.98 1.23 -18.16
N ARG A 213 28.39 1.91 -17.09
CA ARG A 213 29.68 2.59 -17.03
C ARG A 213 30.86 1.64 -17.25
N ALA A 214 30.76 0.42 -16.71
CA ALA A 214 31.80 -0.61 -16.85
C ALA A 214 31.63 -1.47 -18.10
N SER A 215 30.38 -1.67 -18.56
CA SER A 215 30.06 -2.66 -19.60
C SER A 215 29.80 -2.04 -20.97
N LYS A 216 29.20 -0.86 -21.06
CA LYS A 216 28.69 -0.26 -22.31
C LYS A 216 28.88 1.24 -22.39
N GLN A 217 30.09 1.69 -22.59
CA GLN A 217 30.48 3.11 -22.57
C GLN A 217 29.62 4.00 -23.50
N LYS A 218 29.23 3.53 -24.68
CA LYS A 218 28.39 4.31 -25.61
C LYS A 218 26.99 4.57 -25.05
N LEU A 219 26.35 3.55 -24.44
CA LEU A 219 25.03 3.68 -23.83
C LEU A 219 25.09 4.52 -22.54
N TYR A 220 26.16 4.38 -21.76
CA TYR A 220 26.43 5.23 -20.62
C TYR A 220 26.48 6.71 -21.01
N VAL A 221 27.31 7.06 -22.02
CA VAL A 221 27.46 8.46 -22.50
C VAL A 221 26.11 8.95 -23.02
N PHE A 222 25.39 8.17 -23.80
CA PHE A 222 24.08 8.53 -24.34
C PHE A 222 23.07 8.87 -23.24
N LEU A 223 22.84 7.96 -22.30
CA LEU A 223 21.87 8.18 -21.20
C LEU A 223 22.30 9.33 -20.29
N ASN A 224 23.59 9.45 -20.02
CA ASN A 224 24.09 10.55 -19.20
C ASN A 224 23.94 11.91 -19.89
N THR A 225 24.10 11.96 -21.23
CA THR A 225 23.84 13.18 -22.03
C THR A 225 22.36 13.55 -22.01
N VAL A 226 21.47 12.56 -22.16
CA VAL A 226 20.01 12.78 -22.05
C VAL A 226 19.65 13.28 -20.65
N ALA A 227 20.21 12.69 -19.60
CA ALA A 227 19.99 13.14 -18.22
C ALA A 227 20.49 14.59 -17.99
N ALA A 228 21.70 14.93 -18.49
CA ALA A 228 22.24 16.25 -18.36
C ALA A 228 21.41 17.30 -19.13
N ALA A 229 21.00 16.99 -20.37
CA ALA A 229 20.12 17.85 -21.16
C ALA A 229 18.77 18.06 -20.47
N SER A 230 18.20 17.01 -19.88
CA SER A 230 16.96 17.11 -19.13
C SER A 230 17.11 17.94 -17.85
N ALA A 231 18.20 17.76 -17.09
CA ALA A 231 18.50 18.56 -15.92
C ALA A 231 18.65 20.07 -16.28
N LEU A 232 19.31 20.37 -17.38
CA LEU A 232 19.42 21.75 -17.90
C LEU A 232 18.03 22.30 -18.26
N THR A 233 17.17 21.48 -18.90
CA THR A 233 15.81 21.90 -19.26
C THR A 233 14.95 22.13 -17.99
N VAL A 234 15.11 21.32 -16.94
CA VAL A 234 14.45 21.53 -15.64
C VAL A 234 14.82 22.89 -15.05
N VAL A 235 16.12 23.24 -15.06
CA VAL A 235 16.57 24.57 -14.59
C VAL A 235 16.02 25.69 -15.49
N ALA A 236 16.05 25.48 -16.79
CA ALA A 236 15.52 26.44 -17.75
C ALA A 236 14.00 26.69 -17.58
N THR A 237 13.24 25.70 -17.13
CA THR A 237 11.80 25.83 -16.88
C THR A 237 11.45 26.94 -15.89
N LEU A 238 12.35 27.29 -14.98
CA LEU A 238 12.11 28.35 -14.01
C LEU A 238 12.05 29.75 -14.67
N VAL A 239 12.68 29.92 -15.84
CA VAL A 239 12.81 31.22 -16.54
C VAL A 239 12.10 31.20 -17.89
N VAL A 240 12.13 30.07 -18.61
CA VAL A 240 11.59 29.93 -19.96
C VAL A 240 10.09 29.58 -19.91
N PRO A 241 9.26 30.05 -20.87
CA PRO A 241 7.87 29.69 -20.97
C PRO A 241 7.65 28.16 -21.04
N TYR A 242 6.59 27.69 -20.39
CA TYR A 242 6.24 26.26 -20.33
C TYR A 242 6.14 25.59 -21.71
N SER A 243 5.50 26.29 -22.68
CA SER A 243 5.30 25.76 -24.03
C SER A 243 6.60 25.37 -24.74
N ILE A 244 7.70 26.06 -24.46
CA ILE A 244 9.01 25.72 -25.02
C ILE A 244 9.63 24.55 -24.27
N THR A 245 9.62 24.61 -22.95
CA THR A 245 10.28 23.59 -22.11
C THR A 245 9.64 22.22 -22.23
N ILE A 246 8.31 22.14 -22.31
CA ILE A 246 7.62 20.87 -22.50
C ILE A 246 7.90 20.24 -23.87
N GLN A 247 8.01 21.08 -24.93
CA GLN A 247 8.40 20.61 -26.25
C GLN A 247 9.85 20.09 -26.32
N MET A 248 10.73 20.56 -25.42
CA MET A 248 12.08 20.01 -25.27
C MET A 248 12.10 18.71 -24.46
N ILE A 249 11.24 18.59 -23.44
CA ILE A 249 11.17 17.41 -22.57
C ILE A 249 10.60 16.19 -23.30
N ILE A 250 9.61 16.37 -24.18
CA ILE A 250 8.98 15.26 -24.90
C ILE A 250 10.00 14.41 -25.69
N PRO A 251 10.84 14.98 -26.56
CA PRO A 251 11.87 14.19 -27.27
C PRO A 251 12.91 13.60 -26.32
N LEU A 252 13.29 14.30 -25.24
CA LEU A 252 14.21 13.76 -24.24
C LEU A 252 13.61 12.55 -23.52
N ALA A 253 12.30 12.56 -23.22
CA ALA A 253 11.60 11.41 -22.65
C ALA A 253 11.61 10.21 -23.62
N LEU A 254 11.34 10.43 -24.90
CA LEU A 254 11.39 9.38 -25.93
C LEU A 254 12.81 8.79 -26.07
N LEU A 255 13.84 9.64 -26.10
CA LEU A 255 15.23 9.21 -26.13
C LEU A 255 15.62 8.42 -24.89
N MET A 256 15.20 8.86 -23.72
CA MET A 256 15.43 8.15 -22.45
C MET A 256 14.78 6.76 -22.48
N VAL A 257 13.50 6.66 -22.82
CA VAL A 257 12.76 5.39 -22.86
C VAL A 257 13.41 4.44 -23.87
N ALA A 258 13.73 4.91 -25.07
CA ALA A 258 14.42 4.11 -26.09
C ALA A 258 15.82 3.68 -25.60
N GLY A 259 16.57 4.57 -24.99
CA GLY A 259 17.88 4.27 -24.43
C GLY A 259 17.84 3.24 -23.29
N CYS A 260 16.88 3.35 -22.38
CA CYS A 260 16.67 2.39 -21.30
C CYS A 260 16.29 1.01 -21.85
N PHE A 261 15.37 0.96 -22.81
CA PHE A 261 14.93 -0.28 -23.43
C PHE A 261 16.07 -0.98 -24.21
N VAL A 262 16.80 -0.23 -25.04
CA VAL A 262 17.97 -0.75 -25.78
C VAL A 262 19.05 -1.24 -24.84
N SER A 263 19.31 -0.50 -23.75
CA SER A 263 20.26 -0.90 -22.72
C SER A 263 19.88 -2.22 -22.05
N GLY A 264 18.61 -2.37 -21.73
CA GLY A 264 18.06 -3.61 -21.18
C GLY A 264 18.23 -4.81 -22.11
N ILE A 265 17.82 -4.67 -23.38
CA ILE A 265 17.98 -5.73 -24.41
C ILE A 265 19.45 -6.12 -24.57
N THR A 266 20.34 -5.11 -24.63
CA THR A 266 21.76 -5.36 -24.82
C THR A 266 22.34 -6.18 -23.67
N ARG A 267 22.04 -5.82 -22.44
CA ARG A 267 22.49 -6.55 -21.25
C ARG A 267 21.84 -7.93 -21.11
N TRP A 268 20.56 -8.04 -21.44
CA TRP A 268 19.87 -9.33 -21.46
C TRP A 268 20.52 -10.31 -22.43
N ARG A 269 20.87 -9.88 -23.68
CA ARG A 269 21.58 -10.70 -24.66
C ARG A 269 22.96 -11.14 -24.21
N GLU A 270 23.58 -10.44 -23.28
CA GLU A 270 24.86 -10.80 -22.65
C GLU A 270 24.71 -11.77 -21.49
N GLY A 271 23.48 -12.18 -21.15
CA GLY A 271 23.22 -13.16 -20.09
C GLY A 271 22.95 -12.56 -18.72
N ASP A 272 22.81 -11.24 -18.60
CA ASP A 272 22.42 -10.56 -17.35
C ASP A 272 20.94 -10.85 -17.05
N LYS A 273 20.69 -11.78 -16.11
CA LYS A 273 19.32 -12.23 -15.79
C LYS A 273 18.41 -11.09 -15.25
N PRO A 274 18.85 -10.23 -14.34
CA PRO A 274 18.04 -9.07 -13.92
C PRO A 274 17.67 -8.14 -15.06
N ALA A 275 18.50 -8.03 -16.12
CA ALA A 275 18.21 -7.21 -17.28
C ALA A 275 17.02 -7.74 -18.09
N GLN A 276 16.66 -9.01 -17.98
CA GLN A 276 15.45 -9.57 -18.58
C GLN A 276 14.19 -8.90 -18.01
N LEU A 277 14.02 -8.94 -16.68
CA LEU A 277 12.88 -8.31 -16.02
C LEU A 277 12.87 -6.79 -16.20
N TYR A 278 14.05 -6.18 -16.16
CA TYR A 278 14.21 -4.76 -16.48
C TYR A 278 13.68 -4.43 -17.88
N THR A 279 14.03 -5.23 -18.89
CA THR A 279 13.56 -5.03 -20.28
C THR A 279 12.05 -5.25 -20.38
N MET A 280 11.52 -6.26 -19.70
CA MET A 280 10.08 -6.50 -19.64
C MET A 280 9.32 -5.33 -18.98
N ALA A 281 9.87 -4.76 -17.93
CA ALA A 281 9.31 -3.59 -17.27
C ALA A 281 9.17 -2.40 -18.23
N TRP A 282 10.24 -2.05 -18.95
CA TRP A 282 10.19 -0.99 -19.96
C TRP A 282 9.28 -1.33 -21.14
N ALA A 283 9.15 -2.62 -21.51
CA ALA A 283 8.20 -3.06 -22.53
C ALA A 283 6.74 -2.82 -22.09
N THR A 284 6.40 -3.10 -20.83
CA THR A 284 5.03 -2.84 -20.32
C THR A 284 4.71 -1.35 -20.28
N PHE A 285 5.69 -0.52 -19.90
CA PHE A 285 5.54 0.94 -19.93
C PHE A 285 5.34 1.47 -21.36
N LEU A 286 6.18 1.02 -22.32
CA LEU A 286 6.03 1.36 -23.73
C LEU A 286 4.68 0.90 -24.29
N PHE A 287 4.22 -0.29 -23.91
CA PHE A 287 2.91 -0.79 -24.30
C PHE A 287 1.78 0.08 -23.75
N GLY A 288 1.87 0.51 -22.48
CA GLY A 288 0.93 1.46 -21.89
C GLY A 288 0.87 2.79 -22.62
N ILE A 289 2.03 3.35 -23.00
CA ILE A 289 2.11 4.59 -23.81
C ILE A 289 1.50 4.37 -25.19
N ALA A 290 1.79 3.25 -25.86
CA ALA A 290 1.24 2.92 -27.16
C ALA A 290 -0.29 2.81 -27.12
N LEU A 291 -0.83 2.09 -26.13
CA LEU A 291 -2.29 1.99 -25.92
C LEU A 291 -2.93 3.36 -25.69
N LEU A 292 -2.32 4.20 -24.83
CA LEU A 292 -2.82 5.55 -24.61
C LEU A 292 -2.78 6.39 -25.88
N THR A 293 -1.71 6.27 -26.67
CA THR A 293 -1.60 6.98 -27.96
C THR A 293 -2.68 6.54 -28.94
N LEU A 294 -2.89 5.21 -29.10
CA LEU A 294 -3.94 4.65 -29.94
C LEU A 294 -5.34 5.08 -29.49
N ASN A 295 -5.55 5.17 -28.18
CA ASN A 295 -6.79 5.70 -27.61
C ASN A 295 -6.98 7.18 -27.94
N ARG A 296 -5.90 7.99 -27.90
CA ARG A 296 -5.96 9.43 -28.20
C ARG A 296 -6.29 9.74 -29.66
N ILE A 297 -5.90 8.88 -30.58
CA ILE A 297 -6.21 9.00 -32.03
C ILE A 297 -7.48 8.23 -32.45
N ASP A 298 -8.28 7.79 -31.45
CA ASP A 298 -9.55 7.08 -31.63
C ASP A 298 -9.45 5.74 -32.42
N LEU A 299 -8.26 5.09 -32.44
CA LEU A 299 -8.09 3.78 -33.08
C LEU A 299 -8.55 2.60 -32.22
N ILE A 300 -8.67 2.78 -30.92
CA ILE A 300 -9.18 1.77 -29.99
C ILE A 300 -10.32 2.36 -29.13
N PRO A 301 -11.25 1.52 -28.66
CA PRO A 301 -12.36 1.97 -27.82
C PRO A 301 -11.88 2.61 -26.54
N ARG A 302 -12.52 3.69 -26.15
CA ARG A 302 -12.27 4.38 -24.88
C ARG A 302 -12.98 3.65 -23.76
N ASN A 303 -12.21 3.13 -22.83
CA ASN A 303 -12.68 2.52 -21.60
C ASN A 303 -11.70 2.86 -20.48
N MET A 304 -12.06 2.51 -19.26
CA MET A 304 -11.25 2.81 -18.06
C MET A 304 -9.79 2.31 -18.18
N LEU A 305 -9.56 1.15 -18.82
CA LEU A 305 -8.22 0.60 -19.01
C LEU A 305 -7.40 1.38 -20.04
N THR A 306 -8.01 1.73 -21.18
CA THR A 306 -7.30 2.44 -22.26
C THR A 306 -7.07 3.90 -21.95
N GLU A 307 -7.97 4.55 -21.20
CA GLU A 307 -7.78 5.92 -20.71
C GLU A 307 -6.66 6.00 -19.63
N ASN A 308 -6.51 4.96 -18.79
CA ASN A 308 -5.50 4.88 -17.75
C ASN A 308 -4.32 3.93 -18.10
N ALA A 309 -4.14 3.59 -19.40
CA ALA A 309 -3.15 2.61 -19.84
C ALA A 309 -1.71 2.96 -19.41
N MET A 310 -1.37 4.24 -19.36
CA MET A 310 -0.07 4.69 -18.90
C MET A 310 0.12 4.44 -17.39
N GLN A 311 -0.92 4.63 -16.56
CA GLN A 311 -0.86 4.37 -15.13
C GLN A 311 -0.75 2.87 -14.85
N VAL A 312 -1.52 2.05 -15.56
CA VAL A 312 -1.43 0.59 -15.47
C VAL A 312 -0.04 0.10 -15.90
N GLY A 313 0.44 0.59 -17.07
CA GLY A 313 1.77 0.24 -17.59
C GLY A 313 2.90 0.62 -16.63
N SER A 314 2.86 1.83 -16.06
CA SER A 314 3.85 2.27 -15.10
C SER A 314 3.75 1.56 -13.74
N SER A 315 2.55 1.17 -13.30
CA SER A 315 2.40 0.35 -12.09
C SER A 315 3.06 -1.02 -12.25
N ILE A 316 2.85 -1.67 -13.39
CA ILE A 316 3.49 -2.95 -13.71
C ILE A 316 5.01 -2.77 -13.87
N GLU A 317 5.43 -1.72 -14.57
CA GLU A 317 6.84 -1.37 -14.74
C GLU A 317 7.55 -1.26 -13.39
N VAL A 318 7.06 -0.44 -12.48
CA VAL A 318 7.73 -0.21 -11.19
C VAL A 318 7.75 -1.48 -10.33
N MET A 319 6.70 -2.30 -10.38
CA MET A 319 6.68 -3.59 -9.69
C MET A 319 7.70 -4.57 -10.27
N LEU A 320 7.80 -4.67 -11.60
CA LEU A 320 8.78 -5.53 -12.27
C LEU A 320 10.22 -5.04 -12.01
N LEU A 321 10.45 -3.73 -11.98
CA LEU A 321 11.75 -3.16 -11.63
C LEU A 321 12.12 -3.49 -10.18
N LEU A 322 11.18 -3.41 -9.25
CA LEU A 322 11.40 -3.80 -7.86
C LEU A 322 11.78 -5.28 -7.74
N ILE A 323 11.09 -6.15 -8.48
CA ILE A 323 11.41 -7.58 -8.55
C ILE A 323 12.80 -7.80 -9.18
N ALA A 324 13.12 -7.08 -10.25
CA ALA A 324 14.44 -7.15 -10.90
C ALA A 324 15.56 -6.75 -9.93
N MET A 325 15.34 -5.70 -9.12
CA MET A 325 16.28 -5.27 -8.08
C MET A 325 16.43 -6.34 -6.99
N SER A 326 15.33 -6.93 -6.54
CA SER A 326 15.33 -8.02 -5.56
C SER A 326 16.07 -9.26 -6.08
N GLN A 327 15.87 -9.62 -7.36
CA GLN A 327 16.63 -10.70 -8.00
C GLN A 327 18.13 -10.41 -8.04
N ARG A 328 18.52 -9.18 -8.35
CA ARG A 328 19.92 -8.77 -8.37
C ARG A 328 20.59 -8.95 -7.01
N ILE A 329 19.93 -8.49 -5.94
CA ILE A 329 20.40 -8.71 -4.56
C ILE A 329 20.56 -10.20 -4.27
N SER A 330 19.52 -10.98 -4.60
CA SER A 330 19.54 -12.43 -4.35
C SER A 330 20.68 -13.11 -5.09
N LEU A 331 20.97 -12.67 -6.31
CA LEU A 331 22.10 -13.19 -7.10
C LEU A 331 23.44 -12.78 -6.48
N GLU A 332 23.62 -11.54 -6.07
CA GLU A 332 24.83 -11.04 -5.42
C GLU A 332 25.07 -11.72 -4.07
N ILE A 333 24.02 -11.89 -3.27
CA ILE A 333 24.09 -12.62 -2.00
C ILE A 333 24.50 -14.08 -2.25
N ARG A 334 23.87 -14.76 -3.22
CA ARG A 334 24.22 -16.14 -3.59
C ARG A 334 25.66 -16.25 -4.10
N GLU A 335 26.12 -15.29 -4.85
CA GLU A 335 27.48 -15.26 -5.37
C GLU A 335 28.51 -15.04 -4.25
N ARG A 336 28.23 -14.14 -3.30
CA ARG A 336 29.06 -13.95 -2.09
C ARG A 336 29.08 -15.22 -1.22
N PHE A 337 27.92 -15.83 -1.00
CA PHE A 337 27.85 -17.12 -0.29
C PHE A 337 28.61 -18.20 -1.03
N ARG A 338 28.52 -18.25 -2.36
CA ARG A 338 29.24 -19.22 -3.18
C ARG A 338 30.75 -18.99 -3.16
N ILE A 339 31.21 -17.77 -3.11
CA ILE A 339 32.63 -17.42 -2.97
C ILE A 339 33.12 -17.76 -1.56
N GLN A 340 32.34 -17.48 -0.53
CA GLN A 340 32.67 -17.87 0.86
C GLN A 340 32.67 -19.39 1.03
N GLU A 341 31.71 -20.08 0.43
CA GLU A 341 31.64 -21.54 0.45
C GLU A 341 32.81 -22.17 -0.29
N LYS A 342 33.23 -21.60 -1.43
CA LYS A 342 34.44 -22.03 -2.12
C LYS A 342 35.71 -21.78 -1.29
N ALA A 343 35.84 -20.63 -0.67
CA ALA A 343 36.95 -20.31 0.20
C ALA A 343 36.96 -21.22 1.46
N LEU A 344 35.77 -21.53 1.99
CA LEU A 344 35.64 -22.49 3.11
C LEU A 344 35.95 -23.91 2.68
N ALA A 345 35.51 -24.32 1.47
CA ALA A 345 35.77 -25.64 0.92
C ALA A 345 37.28 -25.84 0.58
N GLU A 346 37.96 -24.78 0.08
CA GLU A 346 39.41 -24.81 -0.10
C GLU A 346 40.17 -24.92 1.23
N HIS A 347 39.71 -24.22 2.28
CA HIS A 347 40.26 -24.37 3.63
C HIS A 347 39.98 -25.76 4.26
N GLN A 348 38.81 -26.33 4.01
CA GLN A 348 38.45 -27.66 4.51
C GLN A 348 39.10 -28.78 3.72
N ASN A 349 39.34 -28.60 2.41
CA ASN A 349 40.03 -29.60 1.58
C ASN A 349 41.50 -29.84 2.00
N THR A 350 42.14 -28.88 2.63
CA THR A 350 43.49 -29.04 3.16
C THR A 350 43.52 -29.89 4.43
N ASN A 351 42.41 -29.95 5.18
CA ASN A 351 42.41 -30.68 6.47
C ASN A 351 41.62 -31.99 6.49
N VAL A 352 40.86 -32.33 5.45
CA VAL A 352 39.88 -33.45 5.54
C VAL A 352 40.11 -34.54 4.50
N ILE A 353 41.24 -34.50 3.81
CA ILE A 353 41.40 -35.37 2.63
C ILE A 353 41.47 -36.87 2.93
N LEU A 354 41.64 -37.33 4.12
CA LEU A 354 42.00 -38.77 4.15
C LEU A 354 41.19 -39.76 4.99
N GLU A 355 40.45 -39.56 5.92
CA GLU A 355 40.17 -40.78 6.71
C GLU A 355 38.74 -41.20 7.04
N SER A 356 37.75 -40.53 6.73
CA SER A 356 36.45 -41.00 7.25
C SER A 356 35.25 -40.90 6.30
N ARG A 357 35.52 -40.73 5.02
CA ARG A 357 34.48 -40.31 4.07
C ARG A 357 33.40 -41.33 3.70
N VAL A 358 33.71 -42.61 3.69
CA VAL A 358 32.76 -43.61 3.16
C VAL A 358 31.87 -44.19 4.26
N GLN A 359 32.41 -44.44 5.42
CA GLN A 359 31.66 -45.11 6.50
C GLN A 359 30.73 -44.15 7.27
N ARG A 360 31.12 -42.85 7.34
CA ARG A 360 30.26 -41.80 7.96
C ARG A 360 29.05 -41.41 7.13
N ARG A 361 29.19 -41.40 5.80
CA ARG A 361 28.12 -40.96 4.92
C ARG A 361 26.86 -41.83 4.94
N THR A 362 27.00 -43.12 5.04
CA THR A 362 25.84 -44.05 4.99
C THR A 362 25.05 -44.05 6.30
N THR A 363 25.74 -43.95 7.42
CA THR A 363 25.10 -43.78 8.74
C THR A 363 24.53 -42.37 8.93
N GLU A 364 25.17 -41.37 8.32
CA GLU A 364 24.70 -39.98 8.39
C GLU A 364 23.46 -39.72 7.57
N LEU A 365 23.29 -40.38 6.41
CA LEU A 365 22.09 -40.27 5.58
C LEU A 365 20.86 -40.90 6.25
N ALA A 366 21.02 -42.05 6.86
CA ALA A 366 19.94 -42.70 7.60
C ALA A 366 19.53 -41.90 8.85
N SER A 367 20.55 -41.31 9.52
CA SER A 367 20.30 -40.40 10.65
C SER A 367 19.65 -39.10 10.22
N LYS A 368 20.07 -38.54 9.07
CA LYS A 368 19.49 -37.27 8.55
C LYS A 368 18.03 -37.40 8.09
N ASN A 369 17.65 -38.54 7.48
CA ASN A 369 16.25 -38.76 7.14
C ASN A 369 15.37 -38.83 8.39
N LYS A 370 15.86 -39.50 9.43
CA LYS A 370 15.15 -39.53 10.73
C LYS A 370 15.12 -38.17 11.43
N GLN A 371 16.20 -37.38 11.25
CA GLN A 371 16.25 -36.01 11.77
C GLN A 371 15.35 -35.03 10.96
N LEU A 372 15.27 -35.17 9.64
CA LEU A 372 14.38 -34.36 8.80
C LEU A 372 12.92 -34.59 9.17
N GLU A 373 12.54 -35.84 9.43
CA GLU A 373 11.20 -36.20 9.89
C GLU A 373 10.91 -35.60 11.28
N ALA A 374 11.90 -35.70 12.18
CA ALA A 374 11.80 -35.11 13.53
C ALA A 374 11.86 -33.57 13.51
N ILE A 375 12.55 -32.94 12.57
CA ILE A 375 12.58 -31.49 12.39
C ILE A 375 11.27 -30.98 11.78
N SER A 376 10.71 -31.72 10.80
CA SER A 376 9.40 -31.42 10.24
C SER A 376 8.31 -31.40 11.32
N ILE A 377 8.34 -32.41 12.21
CA ILE A 377 7.42 -32.49 13.37
C ILE A 377 7.70 -31.38 14.40
N LYS A 378 8.96 -30.97 14.57
CA LYS A 378 9.31 -29.86 15.47
C LYS A 378 8.92 -28.50 14.90
N LEU A 379 9.14 -28.27 13.60
CA LEU A 379 8.72 -27.05 12.91
C LEU A 379 7.19 -26.89 12.93
N ALA A 380 6.45 -28.00 12.90
CA ALA A 380 5.00 -27.99 13.10
C ALA A 380 4.56 -27.35 14.43
N LYS A 381 5.42 -27.38 15.47
CA LYS A 381 5.14 -26.74 16.77
C LYS A 381 5.33 -25.21 16.77
N TYR A 382 5.97 -24.65 15.75
CA TYR A 382 6.17 -23.20 15.62
C TYR A 382 5.10 -22.54 14.76
N LEU A 383 4.24 -23.33 14.11
CA LEU A 383 3.07 -22.86 13.39
C LEU A 383 1.83 -23.03 14.26
N SER A 384 0.89 -22.11 14.17
CA SER A 384 -0.41 -22.36 14.80
C SER A 384 -1.03 -23.62 14.21
N PRO A 385 -1.68 -24.47 15.01
CA PRO A 385 -2.27 -25.73 14.54
C PRO A 385 -3.21 -25.55 13.34
N GLN A 386 -3.92 -24.41 13.26
CA GLN A 386 -4.84 -24.10 12.18
C GLN A 386 -4.08 -23.89 10.86
N ILE A 387 -2.93 -23.20 10.88
CA ILE A 387 -2.10 -22.95 9.70
C ILE A 387 -1.41 -24.23 9.24
N TYR A 388 -0.89 -25.00 10.19
CA TYR A 388 -0.27 -26.30 9.91
C TYR A 388 -1.23 -27.24 9.17
N GLN A 389 -2.47 -27.38 9.64
CA GLN A 389 -3.47 -28.23 8.99
C GLN A 389 -3.82 -27.76 7.57
N GLN A 390 -3.91 -26.48 7.35
CA GLN A 390 -4.22 -25.92 6.02
C GLN A 390 -3.09 -26.15 5.01
N ILE A 391 -1.84 -26.00 5.44
CA ILE A 391 -0.65 -26.23 4.60
C ILE A 391 -0.53 -27.72 4.26
N PHE A 392 -0.62 -28.62 5.25
CA PHE A 392 -0.44 -30.06 5.04
C PHE A 392 -1.61 -30.74 4.33
N GLN A 393 -2.81 -30.17 4.36
CA GLN A 393 -3.96 -30.64 3.56
C GLN A 393 -3.92 -30.14 2.11
N GLY A 394 -2.88 -29.40 1.70
CA GLY A 394 -2.74 -28.88 0.35
C GLY A 394 -3.79 -27.79 0.00
N LYS A 395 -4.48 -27.26 1.01
CA LYS A 395 -5.49 -26.21 0.83
C LYS A 395 -4.89 -24.82 0.76
N TRP A 396 -3.66 -24.67 1.21
CA TRP A 396 -2.92 -23.41 1.19
C TRP A 396 -1.56 -23.60 0.54
N ASP A 397 -1.38 -22.87 -0.55
CA ASP A 397 -0.05 -22.70 -1.14
C ASP A 397 0.60 -21.51 -0.43
N VAL A 398 1.86 -21.66 -0.01
CA VAL A 398 2.58 -20.64 0.79
C VAL A 398 3.01 -19.51 -0.13
N HIS A 399 2.06 -18.65 -0.52
CA HIS A 399 2.34 -17.44 -1.28
C HIS A 399 2.32 -16.20 -0.37
N LEU A 400 3.05 -15.15 -0.77
CA LEU A 400 3.00 -13.81 -0.18
C LEU A 400 1.65 -13.15 -0.48
N GLU A 401 0.55 -13.67 0.09
CA GLU A 401 -0.75 -13.03 0.04
C GLU A 401 -1.08 -12.39 1.37
N THR A 402 -1.41 -11.12 1.32
CA THR A 402 -1.92 -10.38 2.47
C THR A 402 -3.34 -9.89 2.21
N ARG A 403 -4.18 -9.94 3.24
CA ARG A 403 -5.59 -9.53 3.15
C ARG A 403 -5.90 -8.54 4.27
N ARG A 404 -6.69 -7.53 3.95
CA ARG A 404 -7.19 -6.59 4.96
C ARG A 404 -8.47 -7.14 5.58
N LYS A 405 -8.40 -7.47 6.87
CA LYS A 405 -9.54 -7.99 7.63
C LYS A 405 -9.76 -7.20 8.92
N LYS A 406 -10.99 -7.20 9.38
CA LYS A 406 -11.32 -6.70 10.71
C LYS A 406 -11.18 -7.85 11.70
N LEU A 407 -10.19 -7.76 12.57
CA LEU A 407 -9.80 -8.80 13.51
C LEU A 407 -9.98 -8.30 14.95
N THR A 408 -10.16 -9.24 15.87
CA THR A 408 -10.04 -8.96 17.29
C THR A 408 -8.70 -9.47 17.77
N ILE A 409 -7.92 -8.58 18.36
CA ILE A 409 -6.51 -8.76 18.71
C ILE A 409 -6.39 -8.76 20.21
N PHE A 410 -5.71 -9.74 20.73
CA PHE A 410 -5.41 -9.94 22.14
C PHE A 410 -3.92 -9.87 22.38
N PHE A 411 -3.53 -9.15 23.43
CA PHE A 411 -2.21 -9.16 24.03
C PHE A 411 -2.33 -9.45 25.50
N SER A 412 -1.45 -10.29 26.01
CA SER A 412 -1.20 -10.42 27.42
C SER A 412 0.29 -10.41 27.70
N ASP A 413 0.67 -9.90 28.88
CA ASP A 413 2.05 -9.78 29.33
C ASP A 413 2.10 -10.04 30.84
N ILE A 414 3.24 -10.54 31.34
CA ILE A 414 3.45 -10.74 32.78
C ILE A 414 3.95 -9.44 33.39
N LYS A 415 3.29 -9.00 34.44
CA LYS A 415 3.65 -7.76 35.14
C LYS A 415 5.03 -7.89 35.80
N ASP A 416 5.90 -6.90 35.53
CA ASP A 416 7.24 -6.78 36.10
C ASP A 416 8.13 -8.03 35.82
N PHE A 417 7.89 -8.68 34.68
CA PHE A 417 8.62 -9.90 34.30
C PHE A 417 10.15 -9.71 34.28
N THR A 418 10.62 -8.53 33.89
CA THR A 418 12.06 -8.21 33.87
C THR A 418 12.66 -8.27 35.29
N GLU A 419 11.95 -7.82 36.32
CA GLU A 419 12.41 -7.88 37.70
C GLU A 419 12.41 -9.33 38.21
N ILE A 420 11.42 -10.12 37.79
CA ILE A 420 11.33 -11.53 38.13
C ILE A 420 12.47 -12.32 37.48
N THR A 421 12.83 -12.01 36.24
CA THR A 421 13.95 -12.65 35.55
C THR A 421 15.27 -12.42 36.24
N ASP A 422 15.48 -11.27 36.85
CA ASP A 422 16.71 -10.93 37.58
C ASP A 422 16.77 -11.60 38.96
N SER A 423 15.64 -12.05 39.50
CA SER A 423 15.54 -12.64 40.83
C SER A 423 15.54 -14.19 40.84
N MET A 424 15.30 -14.83 39.68
CA MET A 424 15.14 -16.27 39.58
C MET A 424 16.32 -16.95 38.88
N GLU A 425 16.59 -18.19 39.23
CA GLU A 425 17.51 -19.04 38.47
C GLU A 425 16.94 -19.32 37.06
N PRO A 426 17.78 -19.28 36.00
CA PRO A 426 17.33 -19.38 34.59
C PRO A 426 16.51 -20.64 34.27
N GLU A 427 16.81 -21.75 34.91
CA GLU A 427 16.12 -23.03 34.73
C GLU A 427 14.70 -22.96 35.29
N ALA A 428 14.54 -22.46 36.50
CA ALA A 428 13.26 -22.29 37.16
C ALA A 428 12.36 -21.29 36.41
N LEU A 429 12.96 -20.19 35.94
CA LEU A 429 12.29 -19.20 35.10
C LEU A 429 11.76 -19.84 33.80
N THR A 430 12.58 -20.65 33.13
CA THR A 430 12.19 -21.29 31.87
C THR A 430 11.03 -22.28 32.06
N GLU A 431 11.05 -23.07 33.13
CA GLU A 431 9.97 -24.00 33.46
C GLU A 431 8.67 -23.26 33.79
N LEU A 432 8.77 -22.20 34.57
CA LEU A 432 7.66 -21.33 34.93
C LEU A 432 7.02 -20.69 33.68
N LEU A 433 7.85 -20.10 32.82
CA LEU A 433 7.40 -19.42 31.60
C LEU A 433 6.76 -20.42 30.62
N ASN A 434 7.37 -21.58 30.41
CA ASN A 434 6.82 -22.60 29.54
C ASN A 434 5.48 -23.15 30.08
N SER A 435 5.36 -23.34 31.40
CA SER A 435 4.09 -23.74 32.02
C SER A 435 2.99 -22.69 31.75
N TYR A 436 3.33 -21.41 31.91
CA TYR A 436 2.43 -20.30 31.59
C TYR A 436 2.04 -20.27 30.10
N LEU A 437 3.00 -20.27 29.18
CA LEU A 437 2.77 -20.18 27.76
C LEU A 437 1.95 -21.36 27.23
N ASN A 438 2.19 -22.57 27.73
CA ASN A 438 1.42 -23.77 27.36
C ASN A 438 -0.06 -23.64 27.78
N GLU A 439 -0.32 -23.23 29.00
CA GLU A 439 -1.70 -23.03 29.49
C GLU A 439 -2.43 -21.93 28.70
N MET A 440 -1.76 -20.82 28.40
CA MET A 440 -2.33 -19.73 27.62
C MET A 440 -2.62 -20.14 26.19
N ALA A 441 -1.69 -20.88 25.54
CA ALA A 441 -1.89 -21.41 24.19
C ALA A 441 -3.05 -22.43 24.14
N GLU A 442 -3.15 -23.31 25.14
CA GLU A 442 -4.25 -24.27 25.22
C GLU A 442 -5.61 -23.58 25.31
N VAL A 443 -5.74 -22.57 26.16
CA VAL A 443 -6.96 -21.77 26.27
C VAL A 443 -7.25 -21.05 24.95
N ALA A 444 -6.25 -20.47 24.30
CA ALA A 444 -6.43 -19.78 23.01
C ALA A 444 -7.02 -20.72 21.95
N LEU A 445 -6.48 -21.93 21.85
CA LEU A 445 -6.96 -22.96 20.91
C LEU A 445 -8.38 -23.44 21.24
N GLN A 446 -8.73 -23.62 22.52
CA GLN A 446 -10.06 -24.03 22.96
C GLN A 446 -11.15 -23.05 22.51
N PHE A 447 -10.85 -21.75 22.49
CA PHE A 447 -11.79 -20.71 22.05
C PHE A 447 -11.71 -20.41 20.54
N GLY A 448 -10.80 -21.07 19.80
CA GLY A 448 -10.64 -20.87 18.35
C GLY A 448 -9.76 -19.67 17.99
N GLY A 449 -8.97 -19.16 18.92
CA GLY A 449 -8.00 -18.10 18.69
C GLY A 449 -6.78 -18.62 17.91
N THR A 450 -6.28 -17.81 17.00
CA THR A 450 -5.02 -18.06 16.30
C THR A 450 -3.89 -17.46 17.10
N VAL A 451 -3.04 -18.32 17.69
CA VAL A 451 -1.83 -17.86 18.37
C VAL A 451 -0.85 -17.39 17.30
N ASP A 452 -0.56 -16.09 17.30
CA ASP A 452 0.39 -15.50 16.36
C ASP A 452 1.82 -15.83 16.79
N LYS A 453 2.20 -15.32 17.93
CA LYS A 453 3.55 -15.51 18.48
C LYS A 453 3.61 -15.23 19.98
N PHE A 454 4.68 -15.71 20.57
CA PHE A 454 5.13 -15.29 21.89
C PHE A 454 6.24 -14.25 21.72
N ILE A 455 6.17 -13.15 22.47
CA ILE A 455 7.16 -12.07 22.45
C ILE A 455 7.72 -11.94 23.87
N GLY A 456 8.75 -12.73 24.19
CA GLY A 456 9.16 -12.90 25.58
C GLY A 456 8.08 -13.62 26.38
N ASP A 457 7.58 -12.99 27.40
CA ASP A 457 6.45 -13.43 28.23
C ASP A 457 5.07 -13.00 27.67
N ALA A 458 5.06 -12.13 26.66
CA ALA A 458 3.82 -11.68 26.06
C ALA A 458 3.24 -12.72 25.08
N VAL A 459 1.92 -12.88 25.13
CA VAL A 459 1.16 -13.76 24.23
C VAL A 459 0.31 -12.92 23.29
N MET A 460 0.50 -13.09 22.00
CA MET A 460 -0.31 -12.45 20.97
C MET A 460 -1.24 -13.46 20.31
N VAL A 461 -2.55 -13.19 20.34
CA VAL A 461 -3.60 -14.01 19.73
C VAL A 461 -4.52 -13.10 18.92
N PHE A 462 -5.05 -13.62 17.82
CA PHE A 462 -6.10 -12.93 17.10
C PHE A 462 -7.25 -13.86 16.69
N PHE A 463 -8.43 -13.26 16.46
CA PHE A 463 -9.65 -13.94 16.03
C PHE A 463 -10.13 -13.32 14.72
N GLY A 464 -10.69 -14.15 13.83
CA GLY A 464 -11.25 -13.73 12.56
C GLY A 464 -10.44 -14.16 11.35
N ASP A 465 -9.33 -14.91 11.56
CA ASP A 465 -8.50 -15.50 10.52
C ASP A 465 -7.68 -16.69 11.10
N PRO A 466 -7.45 -17.80 10.37
CA PRO A 466 -7.97 -18.15 9.04
C PRO A 466 -9.48 -18.40 9.03
N GLU A 467 -10.07 -18.76 10.14
CA GLU A 467 -11.50 -18.99 10.31
C GLU A 467 -12.15 -17.84 11.07
N SER A 468 -13.38 -17.49 10.71
CA SER A 468 -14.15 -16.45 11.38
C SER A 468 -15.59 -16.90 11.58
N LYS A 469 -16.10 -16.66 12.79
CA LYS A 469 -17.52 -16.82 13.14
C LYS A 469 -18.30 -15.51 12.99
N GLY A 470 -17.68 -14.48 12.43
CA GLY A 470 -18.20 -13.13 12.32
C GLY A 470 -17.71 -12.20 13.44
N HIS A 471 -17.52 -10.92 13.14
CA HIS A 471 -16.82 -9.94 14.00
C HIS A 471 -17.37 -9.86 15.43
N LYS A 472 -18.69 -10.04 15.61
CA LYS A 472 -19.31 -10.01 16.93
C LYS A 472 -18.94 -11.25 17.75
N GLN A 473 -19.02 -12.43 17.13
CA GLN A 473 -18.69 -13.69 17.79
C GLN A 473 -17.18 -13.82 18.03
N ASP A 474 -16.35 -13.43 17.06
CA ASP A 474 -14.90 -13.41 17.18
C ASP A 474 -14.43 -12.51 18.34
N ALA A 475 -15.07 -11.34 18.52
CA ALA A 475 -14.78 -10.44 19.64
C ALA A 475 -15.24 -11.03 20.98
N LEU A 476 -16.39 -11.69 21.00
CA LEU A 476 -16.90 -12.34 22.19
C LEU A 476 -16.01 -13.51 22.60
N ASP A 477 -15.67 -14.40 21.66
CA ASP A 477 -14.79 -15.55 21.89
C ASP A 477 -13.42 -15.09 22.43
N CYS A 478 -12.89 -13.99 21.90
CA CYS A 478 -11.65 -13.38 22.39
C CYS A 478 -11.77 -12.89 23.85
N VAL A 479 -12.84 -12.20 24.20
CA VAL A 479 -13.04 -11.73 25.58
C VAL A 479 -13.29 -12.90 26.53
N MET A 480 -14.04 -13.92 26.13
CA MET A 480 -14.26 -15.13 26.89
C MET A 480 -12.97 -15.92 27.12
N MET A 481 -12.14 -16.04 26.08
CA MET A 481 -10.78 -16.58 26.18
C MET A 481 -9.95 -15.83 27.24
N ALA A 482 -9.93 -14.51 27.19
CA ALA A 482 -9.20 -13.68 28.14
C ALA A 482 -9.68 -13.89 29.59
N MET A 483 -10.97 -14.01 29.79
CA MET A 483 -11.56 -14.31 31.10
C MET A 483 -11.16 -15.70 31.60
N GLU A 484 -11.13 -16.69 30.71
CA GLU A 484 -10.68 -18.05 31.06
C GLU A 484 -9.17 -18.07 31.35
N MET A 485 -8.36 -17.37 30.57
CA MET A 485 -6.92 -17.20 30.84
C MET A 485 -6.68 -16.60 32.23
N ARG A 486 -7.42 -15.57 32.60
CA ARG A 486 -7.37 -14.98 33.96
C ARG A 486 -7.70 -15.99 35.05
N LYS A 487 -8.70 -16.87 34.84
CA LYS A 487 -9.05 -17.96 35.78
C LYS A 487 -7.95 -19.04 35.85
N ARG A 488 -7.39 -19.41 34.71
CA ARG A 488 -6.27 -20.39 34.67
C ARG A 488 -5.04 -19.84 35.37
N MET A 489 -4.74 -18.53 35.22
CA MET A 489 -3.66 -17.89 35.98
C MET A 489 -3.84 -17.99 37.49
N ALA A 490 -5.05 -17.81 37.99
CA ALA A 490 -5.31 -17.99 39.43
C ALA A 490 -4.98 -19.43 39.88
N LYS A 491 -5.38 -20.45 39.11
CA LYS A 491 -5.07 -21.85 39.39
C LYS A 491 -3.56 -22.17 39.27
N LEU A 492 -2.90 -21.58 38.27
CA LEU A 492 -1.45 -21.73 38.11
C LEU A 492 -0.69 -21.14 39.30
N ARG A 493 -1.12 -19.99 39.81
CA ARG A 493 -0.54 -19.39 41.02
C ARG A 493 -0.65 -20.31 42.23
N GLU A 494 -1.82 -20.92 42.45
CA GLU A 494 -2.02 -21.89 43.53
C GLU A 494 -1.05 -23.09 43.38
N LYS A 495 -0.89 -23.60 42.18
CA LYS A 495 0.05 -24.67 41.87
C LYS A 495 1.49 -24.26 42.12
N TRP A 496 1.92 -23.13 41.58
CA TRP A 496 3.30 -22.62 41.75
C TRP A 496 3.64 -22.32 43.21
N MET A 497 2.68 -21.81 43.98
CA MET A 497 2.84 -21.66 45.42
C MET A 497 3.04 -23.02 46.11
N SER A 498 2.30 -24.06 45.72
CA SER A 498 2.53 -25.42 46.26
C SER A 498 3.88 -26.01 45.87
N ASP A 499 4.41 -25.61 44.70
CA ASP A 499 5.72 -26.03 44.20
C ASP A 499 6.88 -25.19 44.78
N GLY A 500 6.58 -24.24 45.67
CA GLY A 500 7.58 -23.42 46.43
C GLY A 500 7.98 -22.12 45.75
N ILE A 501 7.28 -21.69 44.69
CA ILE A 501 7.52 -20.39 44.07
C ILE A 501 6.81 -19.30 44.85
N ILE A 502 7.62 -18.40 45.46
CA ILE A 502 7.13 -17.41 46.43
C ILE A 502 6.50 -16.19 45.79
N GLU A 503 6.95 -15.80 44.55
CA GLU A 503 6.42 -14.65 43.86
C GLU A 503 5.35 -15.05 42.84
N PRO A 504 4.07 -14.69 43.05
CA PRO A 504 3.00 -15.02 42.10
C PRO A 504 3.09 -14.18 40.84
N LEU A 505 3.08 -14.85 39.67
CA LEU A 505 2.98 -14.15 38.38
C LEU A 505 1.59 -13.54 38.20
N HIS A 506 1.56 -12.31 37.78
CA HIS A 506 0.35 -11.57 37.43
C HIS A 506 0.37 -11.15 35.97
N ILE A 507 -0.77 -11.21 35.30
CA ILE A 507 -0.88 -10.82 33.90
C ILE A 507 -1.70 -9.55 33.71
N ARG A 508 -1.39 -8.84 32.64
CA ARG A 508 -2.20 -7.76 32.10
C ARG A 508 -2.72 -8.18 30.74
N ILE A 509 -3.93 -7.76 30.41
CA ILE A 509 -4.55 -8.16 29.15
C ILE A 509 -5.13 -6.93 28.46
N GLY A 510 -4.81 -6.78 27.16
CA GLY A 510 -5.34 -5.75 26.28
C GLY A 510 -6.02 -6.34 25.07
N ILE A 511 -7.24 -5.89 24.73
CA ILE A 511 -7.99 -6.37 23.57
C ILE A 511 -8.49 -5.19 22.75
N ASN A 512 -8.27 -5.28 21.45
CA ASN A 512 -8.77 -4.29 20.50
C ASN A 512 -9.32 -4.96 19.25
N THR A 513 -10.40 -4.40 18.69
CA THR A 513 -10.99 -4.85 17.43
C THR A 513 -10.82 -3.77 16.37
N GLY A 514 -10.22 -4.13 15.24
CA GLY A 514 -10.02 -3.19 14.15
C GLY A 514 -9.49 -3.82 12.88
N TYR A 515 -9.32 -3.00 11.84
CA TYR A 515 -8.80 -3.45 10.55
C TYR A 515 -7.28 -3.61 10.59
N CYS A 516 -6.82 -4.82 10.27
CA CYS A 516 -5.42 -5.19 10.12
C CYS A 516 -5.19 -5.84 8.77
N THR A 517 -3.94 -5.89 8.36
CA THR A 517 -3.51 -6.73 7.25
C THR A 517 -3.02 -8.05 7.83
N VAL A 518 -3.61 -9.16 7.43
CA VAL A 518 -3.26 -10.53 7.85
C VAL A 518 -2.72 -11.29 6.64
N GLY A 519 -1.76 -12.15 6.85
CA GLY A 519 -1.17 -12.99 5.83
C GLY A 519 0.29 -13.33 6.09
N ASN A 520 0.96 -13.81 5.06
CA ASN A 520 2.38 -14.12 5.11
C ASN A 520 3.21 -12.85 4.91
N PHE A 521 4.01 -12.50 5.91
CA PHE A 521 4.94 -11.38 5.89
C PHE A 521 6.36 -11.90 6.05
N GLY A 522 7.29 -11.28 5.37
CA GLY A 522 8.71 -11.61 5.50
C GLY A 522 9.49 -11.49 4.20
N SER A 523 10.54 -12.27 4.12
CA SER A 523 11.40 -12.40 2.94
C SER A 523 11.21 -13.78 2.31
N ASP A 524 11.83 -14.01 1.13
CA ASP A 524 11.82 -15.32 0.47
C ASP A 524 12.36 -16.47 1.35
N ASN A 525 13.12 -16.13 2.40
CA ASN A 525 13.73 -17.10 3.31
C ASN A 525 13.02 -17.25 4.67
N ARG A 526 12.11 -16.35 5.01
CA ARG A 526 11.37 -16.39 6.27
C ARG A 526 10.01 -15.72 6.10
N LEU A 527 8.97 -16.52 6.20
CA LEU A 527 7.59 -16.11 6.17
C LEU A 527 6.97 -16.35 7.55
N ASP A 528 6.43 -15.31 8.12
CA ASP A 528 5.61 -15.37 9.32
C ASP A 528 4.16 -15.06 8.94
N TYR A 529 3.25 -15.97 9.23
CA TYR A 529 1.83 -15.67 9.13
C TYR A 529 1.43 -14.86 10.35
N THR A 530 1.15 -13.60 10.14
CA THR A 530 0.91 -12.65 11.23
C THR A 530 -0.04 -11.53 10.81
N ILE A 531 -0.38 -10.68 11.75
CA ILE A 531 -1.19 -9.49 11.54
C ILE A 531 -0.34 -8.21 11.71
N VAL A 532 -0.56 -7.26 10.80
CA VAL A 532 0.15 -5.96 10.82
C VAL A 532 -0.87 -4.82 10.75
N GLY A 533 -0.65 -3.79 11.55
CA GLY A 533 -1.46 -2.56 11.51
C GLY A 533 -1.48 -1.79 12.82
N GLY A 534 -1.91 -0.53 12.77
CA GLY A 534 -2.01 0.34 13.95
C GLY A 534 -2.93 -0.22 15.05
N GLN A 535 -3.90 -1.08 14.67
CA GLN A 535 -4.82 -1.70 15.63
C GLN A 535 -4.16 -2.79 16.47
N VAL A 536 -3.13 -3.43 15.95
CA VAL A 536 -2.29 -4.38 16.69
C VAL A 536 -1.54 -3.65 17.79
N ASN A 537 -0.90 -2.53 17.43
CA ASN A 537 -0.18 -1.69 18.39
C ASN A 537 -1.11 -1.12 19.47
N LEU A 538 -2.38 -0.89 19.12
CA LEU A 538 -3.35 -0.43 20.11
C LEU A 538 -3.67 -1.51 21.13
N ALA A 539 -3.85 -2.76 20.71
CA ALA A 539 -4.11 -3.87 21.63
C ALA A 539 -2.95 -4.06 22.63
N SER A 540 -1.71 -4.04 22.14
CA SER A 540 -0.51 -4.10 23.00
C SER A 540 -0.45 -2.95 24.01
N ARG A 541 -0.84 -1.72 23.61
CA ARG A 541 -0.87 -0.58 24.53
C ARG A 541 -1.97 -0.67 25.56
N LEU A 542 -3.13 -1.21 25.20
CA LEU A 542 -4.21 -1.47 26.16
C LEU A 542 -3.74 -2.46 27.22
N GLU A 543 -2.97 -3.48 26.82
CA GLU A 543 -2.33 -4.40 27.77
C GLU A 543 -1.45 -3.61 28.76
N SER A 544 -0.55 -2.77 28.28
CA SER A 544 0.38 -2.00 29.13
C SER A 544 -0.34 -1.02 30.08
N PHE A 545 -1.54 -0.56 29.73
CA PHE A 545 -2.38 0.29 30.59
C PHE A 545 -3.32 -0.49 31.50
N ALA A 546 -3.45 -1.79 31.29
CA ALA A 546 -4.30 -2.61 32.12
C ALA A 546 -3.72 -2.70 33.56
N GLU A 547 -4.60 -2.65 34.55
CA GLU A 547 -4.25 -2.98 35.91
C GLU A 547 -3.91 -4.46 36.04
N ILE A 548 -3.20 -4.83 37.07
CA ILE A 548 -2.83 -6.21 37.39
C ILE A 548 -4.07 -7.12 37.39
N ASP A 549 -3.98 -8.27 36.72
CA ASP A 549 -5.02 -9.30 36.58
C ASP A 549 -6.34 -8.76 35.97
N ASN A 550 -6.28 -7.68 35.23
CA ASN A 550 -7.43 -7.08 34.57
C ASN A 550 -7.35 -7.16 33.05
N ILE A 551 -8.52 -7.13 32.43
CA ILE A 551 -8.71 -7.14 30.99
C ILE A 551 -9.21 -5.76 30.58
N LEU A 552 -8.40 -5.05 29.80
CA LEU A 552 -8.73 -3.74 29.28
C LEU A 552 -9.07 -3.85 27.79
N ILE A 553 -10.23 -3.36 27.39
CA ILE A 553 -10.68 -3.41 26.00
C ILE A 553 -10.95 -2.02 25.45
N SER A 554 -10.77 -1.86 24.14
CA SER A 554 -11.10 -0.63 23.44
C SER A 554 -12.61 -0.45 23.32
N PHE A 555 -13.06 0.78 23.02
CA PHE A 555 -14.45 1.07 22.67
C PHE A 555 -14.94 0.21 21.48
N SER A 556 -14.07 -0.06 20.48
CA SER A 556 -14.40 -0.87 19.31
C SER A 556 -14.74 -2.32 19.69
N THR A 557 -14.04 -2.90 20.64
CA THR A 557 -14.32 -4.23 21.17
C THR A 557 -15.55 -4.18 22.06
N TYR A 558 -15.62 -3.20 22.99
CA TYR A 558 -16.77 -3.03 23.88
C TYR A 558 -18.09 -2.96 23.12
N ALA A 559 -18.14 -2.18 22.05
CA ALA A 559 -19.36 -2.04 21.24
C ALA A 559 -19.87 -3.37 20.66
N LEU A 560 -18.99 -4.36 20.47
CA LEU A 560 -19.35 -5.69 19.95
C LEU A 560 -19.80 -6.66 21.04
N VAL A 561 -19.30 -6.50 22.27
CA VAL A 561 -19.52 -7.48 23.35
C VAL A 561 -20.43 -6.99 24.49
N LYS A 562 -20.81 -5.72 24.50
CA LYS A 562 -21.56 -5.07 25.60
C LYS A 562 -22.88 -5.75 26.00
N ASP A 563 -23.49 -6.50 25.08
CA ASP A 563 -24.75 -7.19 25.35
C ASP A 563 -24.57 -8.49 26.16
N GLN A 564 -23.33 -9.02 26.22
CA GLN A 564 -23.02 -10.32 26.82
C GLN A 564 -21.94 -10.23 27.92
N VAL A 565 -21.20 -9.13 27.95
CA VAL A 565 -20.09 -8.90 28.89
C VAL A 565 -20.30 -7.59 29.63
N THR A 566 -20.25 -7.63 30.94
CA THR A 566 -20.33 -6.44 31.80
C THR A 566 -18.96 -5.79 31.87
N CYS A 567 -18.90 -4.50 31.55
CA CYS A 567 -17.66 -3.70 31.54
C CYS A 567 -17.83 -2.39 32.29
N ILE A 568 -16.76 -1.93 32.91
CA ILE A 568 -16.68 -0.63 33.58
C ILE A 568 -15.83 0.31 32.71
N GLN A 569 -16.32 1.53 32.45
CA GLN A 569 -15.55 2.55 31.73
C GLN A 569 -14.41 3.06 32.61
N MET A 570 -13.17 3.01 32.12
CA MET A 570 -11.96 3.39 32.85
C MET A 570 -11.44 4.78 32.47
N GLY A 571 -12.05 5.44 31.48
CA GLY A 571 -11.62 6.75 31.01
C GLY A 571 -10.91 6.69 29.67
N ASP A 572 -10.32 7.83 29.29
CA ASP A 572 -9.67 8.01 28.01
C ASP A 572 -8.15 7.91 28.17
N VAL A 573 -7.52 7.00 27.46
CA VAL A 573 -6.07 6.79 27.46
C VAL A 573 -5.45 7.41 26.22
N LYS A 574 -4.41 8.23 26.40
CA LYS A 574 -3.64 8.82 25.29
C LYS A 574 -2.51 7.87 24.90
N ALA A 575 -2.73 7.10 23.85
CA ALA A 575 -1.72 6.17 23.36
C ALA A 575 -0.75 6.86 22.38
N LYS A 576 0.55 6.70 22.59
CA LYS A 576 1.61 7.30 21.72
C LYS A 576 1.43 6.84 20.27
N GLY A 577 1.26 7.78 19.31
CA GLY A 577 1.00 7.52 17.89
C GLY A 577 -0.48 7.48 17.50
N PHE A 578 -1.39 7.81 18.41
CA PHE A 578 -2.78 8.08 18.12
C PHE A 578 -3.10 9.53 18.47
N GLU A 579 -3.68 10.27 17.50
CA GLU A 579 -4.01 11.69 17.71
C GLU A 579 -5.15 11.90 18.72
N LYS A 580 -6.05 10.93 18.80
CA LYS A 580 -7.22 10.99 19.69
C LYS A 580 -7.03 10.08 20.90
N SER A 581 -7.48 10.53 22.05
CA SER A 581 -7.61 9.67 23.23
C SER A 581 -8.60 8.52 22.95
N ILE A 582 -8.27 7.37 23.49
CA ILE A 582 -8.98 6.13 23.26
C ILE A 582 -9.75 5.77 24.51
N ARG A 583 -11.06 5.67 24.37
CA ARG A 583 -11.94 5.25 25.44
C ARG A 583 -11.75 3.78 25.76
N THR A 584 -11.54 3.46 27.02
CA THR A 584 -11.22 2.11 27.48
C THR A 584 -12.25 1.58 28.47
N TYR A 585 -12.37 0.26 28.50
CA TYR A 585 -13.32 -0.45 29.34
C TYR A 585 -12.63 -1.64 29.99
N LYS A 586 -12.87 -1.82 31.30
CA LYS A 586 -12.42 -2.97 32.08
C LYS A 586 -13.51 -4.04 32.06
N VAL A 587 -13.14 -5.24 31.69
CA VAL A 587 -14.06 -6.41 31.71
C VAL A 587 -14.21 -6.91 33.14
N VAL A 588 -15.44 -7.04 33.58
CA VAL A 588 -15.78 -7.53 34.93
C VAL A 588 -16.13 -9.02 34.87
N ASP A 589 -17.28 -9.36 34.29
CA ASP A 589 -17.79 -10.73 34.14
C ASP A 589 -18.83 -10.81 33.01
N THR A 590 -19.31 -11.99 32.70
CA THR A 590 -20.45 -12.16 31.79
C THR A 590 -21.75 -11.71 32.47
N VAL A 591 -22.68 -11.20 31.67
CA VAL A 591 -24.01 -10.78 32.16
C VAL A 591 -24.72 -11.96 32.85
N GLU A 592 -24.62 -13.19 32.29
CA GLU A 592 -25.19 -14.38 32.88
C GLU A 592 -24.65 -14.76 34.27
N ASN A 593 -23.33 -14.60 34.48
CA ASN A 593 -22.70 -14.91 35.77
C ASN A 593 -23.14 -13.93 36.87
N LEU A 594 -23.18 -12.64 36.52
CA LEU A 594 -23.64 -11.61 37.47
C LEU A 594 -25.11 -11.79 37.83
N ASP A 595 -25.97 -12.16 36.87
CA ASP A 595 -27.37 -12.46 37.12
C ASP A 595 -27.54 -13.72 37.98
N ARG A 596 -26.70 -14.74 37.84
CA ARG A 596 -26.67 -15.92 38.71
C ARG A 596 -26.20 -15.58 40.13
N GLN A 597 -25.13 -14.78 40.27
CA GLN A 597 -24.64 -14.37 41.60
C GLN A 597 -25.65 -13.48 42.30
N SER A 598 -26.33 -12.56 41.61
CA SER A 598 -27.37 -11.72 42.18
C SER A 598 -28.57 -12.53 42.64
N LYS A 599 -28.96 -13.60 41.90
CA LYS A 599 -30.04 -14.53 42.29
C LYS A 599 -29.64 -15.44 43.46
N LEU A 600 -28.36 -15.83 43.56
CA LEU A 600 -27.85 -16.64 44.68
C LEU A 600 -27.71 -15.79 45.97
N SER A 601 -27.34 -14.53 45.85
CA SER A 601 -27.23 -13.60 46.99
C SER A 601 -28.60 -13.07 47.48
N ALA A 602 -29.64 -13.18 46.65
CA ALA A 602 -31.02 -12.82 46.96
C ALA A 602 -31.87 -14.00 47.49
N ALA A 603 -31.31 -15.24 47.56
CA ALA A 603 -31.99 -16.36 48.18
C ALA A 603 -31.97 -16.21 49.70
N PRO A 604 -33.14 -16.24 50.39
CA PRO A 604 -33.15 -16.11 51.84
C PRO A 604 -32.48 -17.34 52.47
N THR A 605 -31.55 -17.09 53.36
CA THR A 605 -30.98 -18.09 54.26
C THR A 605 -32.12 -18.66 55.09
N VAL A 606 -32.45 -19.94 54.84
CA VAL A 606 -33.38 -20.75 55.66
C VAL A 606 -32.61 -21.31 56.86
#